data_e94059d992fc2eb5b1ec59cf3d44819a
#
_entry.id   e94059d992fc2eb5b1ec59cf3d44819a
#
_cell.length_a   1.000
_cell.length_b   1.000
_cell.length_c   1.000
_cell.angle_alpha   90.00
_cell.angle_beta   90.00
_cell.angle_gamma   90.00
#
_symmetry.space_group_name_H-M   'P 1'
#
loop_
_entity.id
_entity.type
_entity.pdbx_description
1 polymer ?
#
loop_
_entity_poly.entity_id
_entity_poly.type
_entity_poly.pdbx_seq_one_letter_code
_entity_poly.pdbx_strand_id
1 'polypeptide(L)'
;MLTLEDARRAIDVILAELQERAMPAVIAVADDHGELIALLRMDGAPLSSIAIAMNKAYTAARERKPSHEIGRAARHPETGFDIAYFGDRRFIGWGGGVPVVIGGAVVGAVAVSGAPEAVDMELAAQGVAAIVNAKK
;
A
#
# COMPACT_ATOMS: atom_id res chain seq x y z
N MET A 1 -10.97 13.35 1.71
CA MET A 1 -10.80 12.34 2.76
C MET A 1 -11.25 10.98 2.25
N LEU A 2 -10.47 9.94 2.47
CA LEU A 2 -10.90 8.58 2.14
C LEU A 2 -11.91 8.07 3.17
N THR A 3 -12.96 7.42 2.66
CA THR A 3 -13.99 6.80 3.50
C THR A 3 -13.80 5.29 3.54
N LEU A 4 -14.52 4.64 4.45
CA LEU A 4 -14.57 3.17 4.48
C LEU A 4 -15.09 2.61 3.14
N GLU A 5 -16.05 3.28 2.51
CA GLU A 5 -16.55 2.85 1.21
C GLU A 5 -15.49 2.93 0.14
N ASP A 6 -14.67 3.98 0.11
CA ASP A 6 -13.52 4.08 -0.79
C ASP A 6 -12.56 2.92 -0.57
N ALA A 7 -12.25 2.61 0.69
CA ALA A 7 -11.36 1.51 1.03
C ALA A 7 -11.92 0.17 0.55
N ARG A 8 -13.23 -0.07 0.75
CA ARG A 8 -13.86 -1.31 0.29
C ARG A 8 -13.82 -1.44 -1.22
N ARG A 9 -13.99 -0.34 -1.95
CA ARG A 9 -13.92 -0.33 -3.41
C ARG A 9 -12.54 -0.79 -3.89
N ALA A 10 -11.47 -0.27 -3.29
CA ALA A 10 -10.12 -0.68 -3.64
C ALA A 10 -9.89 -2.15 -3.28
N ILE A 11 -10.31 -2.57 -2.09
CA ILE A 11 -10.15 -3.96 -1.62
C ILE A 11 -10.87 -4.92 -2.56
N ASP A 12 -12.09 -4.62 -2.97
CA ASP A 12 -12.87 -5.52 -3.83
C ASP A 12 -12.19 -5.74 -5.18
N VAL A 13 -11.65 -4.69 -5.80
CA VAL A 13 -10.95 -4.80 -7.08
C VAL A 13 -9.69 -5.64 -6.94
N ILE A 14 -8.90 -5.39 -5.90
CA ILE A 14 -7.64 -6.12 -5.66
C ILE A 14 -7.93 -7.58 -5.31
N LEU A 15 -8.92 -7.82 -4.45
CA LEU A 15 -9.28 -9.18 -4.04
C LEU A 15 -9.67 -10.03 -5.24
N ALA A 16 -10.49 -9.47 -6.15
CA ALA A 16 -10.91 -10.20 -7.35
C ALA A 16 -9.71 -10.63 -8.19
N GLU A 17 -8.72 -9.75 -8.38
CA GLU A 17 -7.50 -10.07 -9.12
C GLU A 17 -6.65 -11.12 -8.41
N LEU A 18 -6.49 -11.01 -7.10
CA LEU A 18 -5.72 -11.98 -6.33
C LEU A 18 -6.37 -13.37 -6.38
N GLN A 19 -7.71 -13.43 -6.30
CA GLN A 19 -8.45 -14.68 -6.43
C GLN A 19 -8.29 -15.29 -7.81
N GLU A 20 -8.39 -14.48 -8.85
CA GLU A 20 -8.21 -14.93 -10.23
C GLU A 20 -6.82 -15.53 -10.46
N ARG A 21 -5.79 -14.91 -9.87
CA ARG A 21 -4.40 -15.35 -10.00
C ARG A 21 -4.02 -16.43 -8.99
N ALA A 22 -4.91 -16.81 -8.09
CA ALA A 22 -4.64 -17.74 -6.99
C ALA A 22 -3.42 -17.33 -6.15
N MET A 23 -3.34 -16.04 -5.82
CA MET A 23 -2.25 -15.45 -5.03
C MET A 23 -2.82 -14.90 -3.71
N PRO A 24 -2.75 -15.66 -2.60
CA PRO A 24 -3.25 -15.15 -1.32
C PRO A 24 -2.35 -14.05 -0.77
N ALA A 25 -2.97 -12.95 -0.37
CA ALA A 25 -2.26 -11.78 0.11
C ALA A 25 -3.08 -11.02 1.16
N VAL A 26 -2.50 -9.93 1.66
CA VAL A 26 -3.15 -8.99 2.58
C VAL A 26 -3.28 -7.64 1.88
N ILE A 27 -4.44 -7.02 2.02
CA ILE A 27 -4.74 -5.72 1.42
C ILE A 27 -5.03 -4.73 2.54
N ALA A 28 -4.41 -3.56 2.50
CA ALA A 28 -4.62 -2.52 3.52
C ALA A 28 -4.90 -1.18 2.84
N VAL A 29 -5.78 -0.39 3.46
CA VAL A 29 -6.05 0.98 3.03
C VAL A 29 -5.91 1.89 4.24
N ALA A 30 -5.15 2.98 4.07
CA ALA A 30 -4.87 3.94 5.13
C ALA A 30 -5.36 5.33 4.74
N ASP A 31 -5.56 6.19 5.73
CA ASP A 31 -5.92 7.59 5.53
C ASP A 31 -4.67 8.43 5.20
N ASP A 32 -4.83 9.75 5.15
CA ASP A 32 -3.75 10.67 4.79
C ASP A 32 -2.67 10.81 5.86
N HIS A 33 -2.91 10.32 7.06
CA HIS A 33 -1.91 10.21 8.13
C HIS A 33 -1.22 8.85 8.15
N GLY A 34 -1.67 7.93 7.31
CA GLY A 34 -1.16 6.56 7.30
C GLY A 34 -1.86 5.61 8.26
N GLU A 35 -2.90 6.08 8.96
CA GLU A 35 -3.62 5.23 9.89
C GLU A 35 -4.62 4.33 9.15
N LEU A 36 -4.75 3.10 9.64
CA LEU A 36 -5.53 2.06 8.97
C LEU A 36 -7.03 2.39 8.93
N ILE A 37 -7.63 2.32 7.74
CA ILE A 37 -9.08 2.38 7.55
C ILE A 37 -9.66 0.97 7.49
N ALA A 38 -9.06 0.10 6.66
CA ALA A 38 -9.54 -1.27 6.48
C ALA A 38 -8.41 -2.19 6.07
N LEU A 39 -8.51 -3.45 6.50
CA LEU A 39 -7.55 -4.50 6.15
C LEU A 39 -8.33 -5.78 5.84
N LEU A 40 -7.92 -6.46 4.77
CA LEU A 40 -8.43 -7.78 4.45
C LEU A 40 -7.28 -8.76 4.35
N ARG A 41 -7.35 -9.86 5.12
CA ARG A 41 -6.41 -10.96 5.02
C ARG A 41 -7.09 -12.11 4.31
N MET A 42 -6.54 -12.52 3.16
CA MET A 42 -7.03 -13.72 2.47
C MET A 42 -6.59 -14.96 3.22
N ASP A 43 -7.38 -16.02 3.12
CA ASP A 43 -6.98 -17.33 3.62
C ASP A 43 -5.69 -17.76 2.94
N GLY A 44 -4.73 -18.23 3.72
CA GLY A 44 -3.45 -18.67 3.19
C GLY A 44 -2.40 -17.58 2.96
N ALA A 45 -2.72 -16.31 3.23
CA ALA A 45 -1.74 -15.23 3.11
C ALA A 45 -0.59 -15.45 4.11
N PRO A 46 0.66 -15.08 3.74
CA PRO A 46 1.77 -15.13 4.69
C PRO A 46 1.46 -14.26 5.91
N LEU A 47 1.69 -14.79 7.11
CA LEU A 47 1.34 -14.08 8.34
C LEU A 47 2.09 -12.76 8.50
N SER A 48 3.35 -12.71 8.08
CA SER A 48 4.13 -11.46 8.13
C SER A 48 3.51 -10.34 7.29
N SER A 49 2.75 -10.70 6.26
CA SER A 49 2.13 -9.73 5.36
C SER A 49 1.05 -8.89 6.03
N ILE A 50 0.52 -9.31 7.18
CA ILE A 50 -0.48 -8.52 7.91
C ILE A 50 0.13 -7.17 8.30
N ALA A 51 1.24 -7.18 9.02
CA ALA A 51 1.93 -5.95 9.42
C ALA A 51 2.57 -5.25 8.22
N ILE A 52 3.15 -6.02 7.28
CA ILE A 52 3.83 -5.45 6.13
C ILE A 52 2.86 -4.65 5.25
N ALA A 53 1.65 -5.15 5.00
CA ALA A 53 0.66 -4.42 4.21
C ALA A 53 0.28 -3.10 4.89
N MET A 54 0.03 -3.14 6.19
CA MET A 54 -0.27 -1.93 6.96
C MET A 54 0.88 -0.93 6.89
N ASN A 55 2.11 -1.41 7.01
CA ASN A 55 3.30 -0.57 7.02
C ASN A 55 3.60 0.01 5.63
N LYS A 56 3.34 -0.74 4.56
CA LYS A 56 3.44 -0.22 3.19
C LYS A 56 2.46 0.94 2.97
N ALA A 57 1.21 0.78 3.42
CA ALA A 57 0.20 1.83 3.30
C ALA A 57 0.59 3.05 4.14
N TYR A 58 1.05 2.83 5.37
CA TYR A 58 1.51 3.87 6.26
C TYR A 58 2.65 4.68 5.61
N THR A 59 3.66 3.97 5.10
CA THR A 59 4.82 4.60 4.46
C THR A 59 4.41 5.45 3.26
N ALA A 60 3.60 4.88 2.36
CA ALA A 60 3.19 5.59 1.16
C ALA A 60 2.36 6.83 1.47
N ALA A 61 1.45 6.74 2.44
CA ALA A 61 0.62 7.89 2.83
C ALA A 61 1.46 8.99 3.47
N ARG A 62 2.32 8.63 4.42
CA ARG A 62 3.10 9.62 5.18
C ARG A 62 4.19 10.26 4.33
N GLU A 63 4.87 9.49 3.47
CA GLU A 63 5.96 10.00 2.62
C GLU A 63 5.45 10.55 1.29
N ARG A 64 4.15 10.45 1.01
CA ARG A 64 3.51 11.01 -0.17
C ARG A 64 4.07 10.45 -1.48
N LYS A 65 4.53 9.20 -1.47
CA LYS A 65 5.10 8.53 -2.64
C LYS A 65 5.00 7.01 -2.48
N PRO A 66 5.11 6.25 -3.58
CA PRO A 66 5.09 4.79 -3.47
C PRO A 66 6.18 4.25 -2.55
N SER A 67 5.85 3.23 -1.78
CA SER A 67 6.78 2.68 -0.79
C SER A 67 8.08 2.13 -1.41
N HIS A 68 8.02 1.63 -2.66
CA HIS A 68 9.24 1.16 -3.34
C HIS A 68 10.26 2.27 -3.57
N GLU A 69 9.81 3.53 -3.70
CA GLU A 69 10.73 4.65 -3.88
C GLU A 69 11.51 4.94 -2.61
N ILE A 70 10.89 4.74 -1.44
CA ILE A 70 11.59 4.88 -0.16
C ILE A 70 12.72 3.83 -0.08
N GLY A 71 12.40 2.58 -0.44
CA GLY A 71 13.40 1.51 -0.46
C GLY A 71 14.52 1.77 -1.46
N ARG A 72 14.18 2.26 -2.64
CA ARG A 72 15.17 2.60 -3.66
C ARG A 72 16.11 3.69 -3.14
N ALA A 73 15.57 4.75 -2.54
CA ALA A 73 16.36 5.83 -1.99
C ALA A 73 17.28 5.33 -0.85
N ALA A 74 16.74 4.50 0.03
CA ALA A 74 17.51 3.95 1.14
C ALA A 74 18.70 3.08 0.65
N ARG A 75 18.51 2.34 -0.44
CA ARG A 75 19.52 1.43 -1.00
C ARG A 75 20.46 2.10 -1.99
N HIS A 76 20.34 3.39 -2.23
CA HIS A 76 21.20 4.08 -3.19
C HIS A 76 22.67 3.99 -2.72
N PRO A 77 23.61 3.60 -3.61
CA PRO A 77 25.00 3.32 -3.19
C PRO A 77 25.76 4.55 -2.67
N GLU A 78 25.37 5.75 -3.07
CA GLU A 78 26.05 6.99 -2.65
C GLU A 78 25.28 7.80 -1.61
N THR A 79 23.94 7.86 -1.73
CA THR A 79 23.09 8.71 -0.88
C THR A 79 22.15 7.91 -0.01
N GLY A 80 22.35 6.59 0.06
CA GLY A 80 21.48 5.70 0.84
C GLY A 80 21.57 5.96 2.33
N PHE A 81 20.63 5.39 3.06
CA PHE A 81 20.50 5.56 4.50
C PHE A 81 19.82 4.34 5.09
N ASP A 82 19.97 4.19 6.42
CA ASP A 82 19.25 3.17 7.14
C ASP A 82 17.82 3.65 7.40
N ILE A 83 16.83 2.88 6.96
CA ILE A 83 15.42 3.23 7.14
C ILE A 83 15.08 3.39 8.63
N ALA A 84 15.82 2.73 9.52
CA ALA A 84 15.63 2.87 10.97
C ALA A 84 15.82 4.32 11.46
N TYR A 85 16.50 5.17 10.68
CA TYR A 85 16.67 6.58 11.03
C TYR A 85 15.36 7.36 11.06
N PHE A 86 14.30 6.86 10.43
CA PHE A 86 12.98 7.48 10.59
C PHE A 86 12.49 7.43 12.04
N GLY A 87 13.04 6.52 12.86
CA GLY A 87 12.63 6.40 14.27
C GLY A 87 11.25 5.80 14.47
N ASP A 88 10.64 5.27 13.41
CA ASP A 88 9.31 4.66 13.43
C ASP A 88 9.41 3.36 12.62
N ARG A 89 9.18 2.23 13.27
CA ARG A 89 9.33 0.90 12.66
C ARG A 89 8.31 0.62 11.55
N ARG A 90 7.29 1.46 11.42
CA ARG A 90 6.27 1.31 10.37
C ARG A 90 6.76 1.75 9.01
N PHE A 91 7.87 2.50 8.92
CA PHE A 91 8.44 2.85 7.62
C PHE A 91 9.16 1.65 7.03
N ILE A 92 8.78 1.26 5.80
CA ILE A 92 9.40 0.14 5.11
C ILE A 92 9.61 0.49 3.63
N GLY A 93 10.58 -0.20 3.00
CA GLY A 93 10.99 0.09 1.64
C GLY A 93 10.56 -0.93 0.60
N TRP A 94 9.78 -1.95 0.96
CA TRP A 94 9.24 -2.87 -0.03
C TRP A 94 8.12 -2.22 -0.81
N GLY A 95 8.07 -2.50 -2.13
CA GLY A 95 7.02 -2.00 -3.00
C GLY A 95 5.68 -2.66 -2.73
N GLY A 96 4.62 -1.96 -3.06
CA GLY A 96 3.24 -2.42 -2.88
C GLY A 96 2.37 -1.46 -2.09
N GLY A 97 2.93 -0.36 -1.57
CA GLY A 97 2.15 0.76 -1.03
C GLY A 97 2.12 1.89 -2.04
N VAL A 98 0.92 2.38 -2.38
CA VAL A 98 0.74 3.41 -3.41
C VAL A 98 -0.18 4.50 -2.87
N PRO A 99 0.24 5.77 -2.90
CA PRO A 99 -0.61 6.85 -2.40
C PRO A 99 -1.80 7.12 -3.32
N VAL A 100 -2.91 7.51 -2.72
CA VAL A 100 -4.10 7.97 -3.45
C VAL A 100 -4.01 9.48 -3.56
N VAL A 101 -3.93 9.98 -4.80
CA VAL A 101 -3.84 11.42 -5.06
C VAL A 101 -5.13 11.90 -5.70
N ILE A 102 -5.78 12.86 -5.07
CA ILE A 102 -7.02 13.46 -5.57
C ILE A 102 -6.85 14.98 -5.50
N GLY A 103 -7.04 15.65 -6.63
CA GLY A 103 -6.89 17.10 -6.69
C GLY A 103 -5.50 17.59 -6.31
N GLY A 104 -4.47 16.79 -6.62
CA GLY A 104 -3.08 17.13 -6.29
C GLY A 104 -2.67 16.86 -4.85
N ALA A 105 -3.56 16.35 -4.01
CA ALA A 105 -3.27 16.05 -2.60
C ALA A 105 -3.31 14.56 -2.34
N VAL A 106 -2.41 14.07 -1.49
CA VAL A 106 -2.44 12.70 -1.01
C VAL A 106 -3.52 12.58 0.07
N VAL A 107 -4.51 11.73 -0.18
CA VAL A 107 -5.66 11.54 0.73
C VAL A 107 -5.63 10.20 1.44
N GLY A 108 -4.65 9.36 1.15
CA GLY A 108 -4.46 8.07 1.76
C GLY A 108 -3.54 7.19 0.92
N ALA A 109 -3.57 5.89 1.17
CA ALA A 109 -2.78 4.92 0.41
C ALA A 109 -3.44 3.55 0.42
N VAL A 110 -3.14 2.78 -0.63
CA VAL A 110 -3.56 1.39 -0.76
C VAL A 110 -2.31 0.53 -0.81
N ALA A 111 -2.34 -0.62 -0.15
CA ALA A 111 -1.19 -1.52 -0.12
C ALA A 111 -1.60 -2.98 -0.27
N VAL A 112 -0.70 -3.76 -0.87
CA VAL A 112 -0.82 -5.21 -1.02
C VAL A 112 0.51 -5.83 -0.56
N SER A 113 0.43 -6.93 0.18
CA SER A 113 1.60 -7.71 0.59
C SER A 113 1.28 -9.20 0.58
N GLY A 114 2.22 -10.01 0.08
CA GLY A 114 2.12 -11.46 0.08
C GLY A 114 2.27 -12.11 -1.29
N ALA A 115 2.12 -11.37 -2.37
CA ALA A 115 2.44 -11.80 -3.72
C ALA A 115 3.88 -11.35 -4.06
N PRO A 116 4.42 -11.69 -5.24
CA PRO A 116 5.67 -11.09 -5.68
C PRO A 116 5.58 -9.56 -5.68
N GLU A 117 6.68 -8.90 -5.34
CA GLU A 117 6.68 -7.44 -5.16
C GLU A 117 6.08 -6.68 -6.36
N ALA A 118 6.41 -7.10 -7.58
CA ALA A 118 5.88 -6.45 -8.78
C ALA A 118 4.36 -6.58 -8.87
N VAL A 119 3.80 -7.71 -8.44
CA VAL A 119 2.35 -7.93 -8.42
C VAL A 119 1.71 -7.09 -7.32
N ASP A 120 2.32 -7.04 -6.14
CA ASP A 120 1.84 -6.19 -5.05
C ASP A 120 1.73 -4.73 -5.50
N MET A 121 2.75 -4.24 -6.22
CA MET A 121 2.78 -2.88 -6.76
C MET A 121 1.68 -2.65 -7.80
N GLU A 122 1.54 -3.59 -8.73
CA GLU A 122 0.54 -3.52 -9.80
C GLU A 122 -0.88 -3.45 -9.22
N LEU A 123 -1.18 -4.36 -8.30
CA LEU A 123 -2.54 -4.46 -7.75
C LEU A 123 -2.88 -3.30 -6.82
N ALA A 124 -1.91 -2.81 -6.06
CA ALA A 124 -2.12 -1.61 -5.25
C ALA A 124 -2.47 -0.41 -6.14
N ALA A 125 -1.79 -0.26 -7.28
CA ALA A 125 -2.09 0.79 -8.24
C ALA A 125 -3.49 0.65 -8.83
N GLN A 126 -3.95 -0.58 -9.09
CA GLN A 126 -5.32 -0.82 -9.55
C GLN A 126 -6.35 -0.41 -8.50
N GLY A 127 -6.08 -0.69 -7.23
CA GLY A 127 -6.93 -0.26 -6.14
C GLY A 127 -7.04 1.27 -6.04
N VAL A 128 -5.90 1.95 -6.19
CA VAL A 128 -5.88 3.42 -6.23
C VAL A 128 -6.73 3.94 -7.40
N ALA A 129 -6.56 3.35 -8.58
CA ALA A 129 -7.32 3.76 -9.77
C ALA A 129 -8.83 3.59 -9.55
N ALA A 130 -9.25 2.52 -8.88
CA ALA A 130 -10.67 2.30 -8.59
C ALA A 130 -11.24 3.41 -7.70
N ILE A 131 -10.48 3.88 -6.72
CA ILE A 131 -10.90 5.00 -5.86
C ILE A 131 -10.96 6.29 -6.67
N VAL A 132 -9.88 6.63 -7.38
CA VAL A 132 -9.78 7.89 -8.12
C VAL A 132 -10.86 7.98 -9.19
N ASN A 133 -11.08 6.90 -9.95
CA ASN A 133 -12.09 6.89 -11.01
C ASN A 133 -13.51 7.06 -10.49
N ALA A 134 -13.81 6.54 -9.31
CA ALA A 134 -15.13 6.68 -8.71
C ALA A 134 -15.42 8.11 -8.23
N LYS A 135 -14.40 8.95 -8.08
CA LYS A 135 -14.54 10.34 -7.63
C LYS A 135 -14.50 11.36 -8.76
N LYS A 136 -14.44 10.90 -10.00
CA LYS A 136 -14.51 11.79 -11.17
C LYS A 136 -15.92 12.20 -11.53
#